data_e5395afcbb2cdc09ca1d21981f928491
#
_entry.id   e5395afcbb2cdc09ca1d21981f928491
#
_cell.length_a   1.000
_cell.length_b   1.000
_cell.length_c   1.000
_cell.angle_alpha   90.00
_cell.angle_beta   90.00
_cell.angle_gamma   90.00
#
_symmetry.space_group_name_H-M   'P 1'
#
loop_
_entity.id
_entity.type
_entity.pdbx_description
1 polymer ?
#
loop_
_entity_poly.entity_id
_entity_poly.type
_entity_poly.pdbx_seq_one_letter_code
_entity_poly.pdbx_strand_id
1 'polypeptide(L)'
;MITLQEVVTATGGKCAFTGNLDFTGINTDTRTIKKGELFIALKGENFDGHAYAGKAAESGAAGILASRKVDVEGIPVIYVEDTLKGYQDIAHAYRMKFPRLKVVAITGSNGKTSTKDMVATVLASRYNVVKTQANFNNEIGLPRTLLGIQPDTDIAVVEMGMRGLGQIKAMCAIARPDVAVISNVGSTHVGELGSLDNIAKAKSEILEDLPSDGFAVLNGDLPRVRAMEKKLHTGVSWFGFTEADDVRAENVEITADGSRFICKTADGSAEFFIPQIGEHNVMNALSAIAVGRHFGVQLNNIKTALQGTVLTGSRQELLHFGSYTVINDAYNASPASMEAAFATLSRLKQSAQPPCRTIAVVADMLELGDTAAEAHQSVGRMAAKAKTDILLGYGEETKATVDAAAAEGVPAFHFADRQGAAKKLTEILKPGDIVLLKGSHSMQVSGIIDLVFKK
;
A
#
# COMPACT_ATOMS: atom_id res chain seq x y z
N MET A 1 -13.06 -15.29 17.90
CA MET A 1 -13.07 -16.76 17.72
C MET A 1 -14.19 -17.13 16.74
N ILE A 2 -13.99 -18.19 15.97
CA ILE A 2 -14.96 -18.73 15.01
C ILE A 2 -15.12 -20.23 15.28
N THR A 3 -16.36 -20.74 15.29
CA THR A 3 -16.62 -22.15 15.55
C THR A 3 -16.50 -22.98 14.26
N LEU A 4 -16.30 -24.31 14.40
CA LEU A 4 -16.33 -25.24 13.28
C LEU A 4 -17.64 -25.14 12.49
N GLN A 5 -18.78 -25.04 13.21
CA GLN A 5 -20.10 -24.92 12.56
C GLN A 5 -20.22 -23.63 11.73
N GLU A 6 -19.67 -22.51 12.22
CA GLU A 6 -19.64 -21.25 11.47
C GLU A 6 -18.78 -21.37 10.22
N VAL A 7 -17.62 -22.04 10.30
CA VAL A 7 -16.77 -22.31 9.14
C VAL A 7 -17.49 -23.16 8.11
N VAL A 8 -18.10 -24.27 8.52
CA VAL A 8 -18.86 -25.16 7.64
C VAL A 8 -20.03 -24.42 6.99
N THR A 9 -20.76 -23.60 7.77
CA THR A 9 -21.90 -22.81 7.26
C THR A 9 -21.43 -21.75 6.26
N ALA A 10 -20.36 -21.01 6.57
CA ALA A 10 -19.85 -19.96 5.73
C ALA A 10 -19.31 -20.48 4.38
N THR A 11 -18.65 -21.63 4.40
CA THR A 11 -17.99 -22.19 3.22
C THR A 11 -18.85 -23.20 2.43
N GLY A 12 -19.96 -23.67 2.98
CA GLY A 12 -20.70 -24.81 2.46
C GLY A 12 -19.88 -26.11 2.47
N GLY A 13 -18.80 -26.15 3.23
CA GLY A 13 -17.86 -27.27 3.28
C GLY A 13 -18.43 -28.51 3.96
N LYS A 14 -17.83 -29.67 3.67
CA LYS A 14 -18.18 -30.96 4.26
C LYS A 14 -17.15 -31.35 5.33
N CYS A 15 -17.63 -31.67 6.53
CA CYS A 15 -16.81 -32.13 7.63
C CYS A 15 -17.45 -33.36 8.28
N ALA A 16 -16.68 -34.42 8.49
CA ALA A 16 -17.18 -35.62 9.16
C ALA A 16 -17.25 -35.49 10.69
N PHE A 17 -16.53 -34.53 11.26
CA PHE A 17 -16.52 -34.26 12.69
C PHE A 17 -17.78 -33.52 13.13
N THR A 18 -18.48 -34.03 14.12
CA THR A 18 -19.77 -33.50 14.61
C THR A 18 -19.68 -32.85 15.99
N GLY A 19 -18.48 -32.77 16.57
CA GLY A 19 -18.27 -32.15 17.88
C GLY A 19 -18.22 -30.63 17.84
N ASN A 20 -18.40 -29.99 18.99
CA ASN A 20 -18.17 -28.55 19.13
C ASN A 20 -16.67 -28.28 19.15
N LEU A 21 -16.23 -27.34 18.32
CA LEU A 21 -14.84 -26.91 18.26
C LEU A 21 -14.77 -25.43 17.93
N ASP A 22 -14.01 -24.70 18.73
CA ASP A 22 -13.73 -23.28 18.53
C ASP A 22 -12.28 -23.11 18.05
N PHE A 23 -12.09 -22.38 16.97
CA PHE A 23 -10.76 -22.03 16.48
C PHE A 23 -10.31 -20.71 17.13
N THR A 24 -9.08 -20.68 17.66
CA THR A 24 -8.47 -19.50 18.27
C THR A 24 -8.03 -18.46 17.25
N GLY A 25 -7.89 -18.86 15.98
CA GLY A 25 -7.49 -18.04 14.84
C GLY A 25 -7.50 -18.82 13.55
N ILE A 26 -7.10 -18.18 12.47
CA ILE A 26 -7.00 -18.78 11.13
C ILE A 26 -5.62 -18.44 10.56
N ASN A 27 -4.95 -19.44 9.99
CA ASN A 27 -3.60 -19.28 9.48
C ASN A 27 -3.43 -20.00 8.13
N THR A 28 -2.62 -19.41 7.26
CA THR A 28 -2.27 -19.95 5.93
C THR A 28 -0.80 -20.37 5.84
N ASP A 29 -0.02 -20.20 6.94
CA ASP A 29 1.43 -20.46 6.98
C ASP A 29 1.81 -21.32 8.18
N THR A 30 2.28 -22.55 7.91
CA THR A 30 2.67 -23.51 8.94
C THR A 30 3.84 -23.06 9.82
N ARG A 31 4.62 -22.07 9.39
CA ARG A 31 5.75 -21.52 10.16
C ARG A 31 5.29 -20.62 11.31
N THR A 32 4.07 -20.08 11.20
CA THR A 32 3.49 -19.11 12.15
C THR A 32 2.23 -19.62 12.83
N ILE A 33 1.81 -20.85 12.52
CA ILE A 33 0.59 -21.44 13.08
C ILE A 33 0.71 -21.61 14.59
N LYS A 34 -0.39 -21.31 15.29
CA LYS A 34 -0.50 -21.43 16.75
C LYS A 34 -1.47 -22.55 17.12
N LYS A 35 -1.31 -23.05 18.34
CA LYS A 35 -2.20 -24.07 18.87
C LYS A 35 -3.66 -23.59 18.86
N GLY A 36 -4.55 -24.39 18.31
CA GLY A 36 -5.97 -24.11 18.24
C GLY A 36 -6.41 -23.34 16.99
N GLU A 37 -5.51 -22.95 16.09
CA GLU A 37 -5.88 -22.29 14.83
C GLU A 37 -6.40 -23.28 13.78
N LEU A 38 -7.24 -22.77 12.86
CA LEU A 38 -7.63 -23.44 11.63
C LEU A 38 -6.57 -23.16 10.56
N PHE A 39 -5.98 -24.21 9.99
CA PHE A 39 -5.07 -24.09 8.85
C PHE A 39 -5.84 -24.10 7.53
N ILE A 40 -5.58 -23.13 6.65
CA ILE A 40 -6.14 -23.07 5.30
C ILE A 40 -5.08 -23.56 4.33
N ALA A 41 -5.33 -24.67 3.64
CA ALA A 41 -4.43 -25.24 2.64
C ALA A 41 -4.58 -24.51 1.29
N LEU A 42 -4.08 -23.26 1.20
CA LEU A 42 -4.14 -22.47 -0.04
C LEU A 42 -3.27 -23.13 -1.12
N LYS A 43 -3.73 -23.04 -2.37
CA LYS A 43 -2.99 -23.43 -3.56
C LYS A 43 -2.68 -22.18 -4.39
N GLY A 44 -1.41 -21.94 -4.67
CA GLY A 44 -0.90 -20.93 -5.59
C GLY A 44 -0.27 -21.56 -6.82
N GLU A 45 0.29 -20.75 -7.71
CA GLU A 45 0.94 -21.22 -8.95
C GLU A 45 2.15 -22.11 -8.67
N ASN A 46 2.98 -21.74 -7.70
CA ASN A 46 4.24 -22.43 -7.36
C ASN A 46 4.21 -23.11 -5.98
N PHE A 47 3.03 -23.19 -5.34
CA PHE A 47 2.90 -23.63 -3.96
C PHE A 47 1.56 -24.33 -3.74
N ASP A 48 1.58 -25.47 -3.04
CA ASP A 48 0.36 -26.18 -2.63
C ASP A 48 0.36 -26.44 -1.12
N GLY A 49 -0.48 -25.69 -0.40
CA GLY A 49 -0.64 -25.80 1.06
C GLY A 49 -1.08 -27.18 1.55
N HIS A 50 -1.74 -27.97 0.71
CA HIS A 50 -2.19 -29.32 1.08
C HIS A 50 -1.01 -30.23 1.44
N ALA A 51 0.16 -30.03 0.83
CA ALA A 51 1.37 -30.80 1.16
C ALA A 51 1.87 -30.54 2.59
N TYR A 52 1.40 -29.47 3.22
CA TYR A 52 1.81 -29.07 4.57
C TYR A 52 0.73 -29.33 5.64
N ALA A 53 -0.37 -30.00 5.28
CA ALA A 53 -1.47 -30.30 6.20
C ALA A 53 -1.03 -31.08 7.44
N GLY A 54 -0.20 -32.14 7.24
CA GLY A 54 0.39 -32.92 8.36
C GLY A 54 1.24 -32.06 9.28
N LYS A 55 2.13 -31.22 8.69
CA LYS A 55 2.96 -30.29 9.45
C LYS A 55 2.13 -29.26 10.23
N ALA A 56 1.02 -28.79 9.66
CA ALA A 56 0.11 -27.90 10.36
C ALA A 56 -0.50 -28.55 11.60
N ALA A 57 -0.95 -29.82 11.47
CA ALA A 57 -1.47 -30.61 12.59
C ALA A 57 -0.42 -30.83 13.68
N GLU A 58 0.81 -31.22 13.31
CA GLU A 58 1.95 -31.37 14.24
C GLU A 58 2.29 -30.06 14.95
N SER A 59 2.13 -28.92 14.28
CA SER A 59 2.37 -27.59 14.83
C SER A 59 1.22 -27.07 15.69
N GLY A 60 0.13 -27.84 15.86
CA GLY A 60 -0.96 -27.55 16.78
C GLY A 60 -2.23 -26.95 16.11
N ALA A 61 -2.38 -27.06 14.80
CA ALA A 61 -3.66 -26.75 14.16
C ALA A 61 -4.77 -27.59 14.78
N ALA A 62 -5.92 -26.95 15.05
CA ALA A 62 -7.10 -27.64 15.57
C ALA A 62 -8.05 -28.14 14.47
N GLY A 63 -7.80 -27.76 13.21
CA GLY A 63 -8.53 -28.20 12.03
C GLY A 63 -7.87 -27.73 10.74
N ILE A 64 -8.31 -28.28 9.62
CA ILE A 64 -7.77 -27.95 8.29
C ILE A 64 -8.91 -27.69 7.33
N LEU A 65 -8.81 -26.62 6.52
CA LEU A 65 -9.62 -26.41 5.34
C LEU A 65 -8.84 -26.88 4.10
N ALA A 66 -9.38 -27.82 3.35
CA ALA A 66 -8.72 -28.42 2.20
C ALA A 66 -9.68 -28.61 1.01
N SER A 67 -9.18 -28.56 -0.23
CA SER A 67 -9.97 -28.84 -1.43
C SER A 67 -9.76 -30.26 -2.00
N ARG A 68 -8.90 -31.04 -1.38
CA ARG A 68 -8.67 -32.46 -1.70
C ARG A 68 -8.29 -33.24 -0.45
N LYS A 69 -8.32 -34.57 -0.56
CA LYS A 69 -7.92 -35.44 0.56
C LYS A 69 -6.51 -35.09 1.04
N VAL A 70 -6.36 -34.97 2.35
CA VAL A 70 -5.10 -34.77 3.06
C VAL A 70 -4.95 -35.92 4.09
N ASP A 71 -3.72 -36.33 4.31
CA ASP A 71 -3.41 -37.41 5.27
C ASP A 71 -3.13 -36.78 6.64
N VAL A 72 -4.19 -36.60 7.42
CA VAL A 72 -4.16 -36.02 8.76
C VAL A 72 -5.14 -36.76 9.64
N GLU A 73 -4.68 -37.15 10.82
CA GLU A 73 -5.48 -37.83 11.85
C GLU A 73 -5.66 -36.97 13.09
N GLY A 74 -6.71 -37.21 13.85
CA GLY A 74 -6.96 -36.60 15.16
C GLY A 74 -7.54 -35.21 15.18
N ILE A 75 -7.65 -34.51 14.04
CA ILE A 75 -8.29 -33.20 13.90
C ILE A 75 -9.27 -33.16 12.72
N PRO A 76 -10.33 -32.33 12.79
CA PRO A 76 -11.28 -32.21 11.67
C PRO A 76 -10.64 -31.63 10.42
N VAL A 77 -11.06 -32.18 9.27
CA VAL A 77 -10.78 -31.62 7.94
C VAL A 77 -12.10 -31.18 7.33
N ILE A 78 -12.18 -29.92 6.96
CA ILE A 78 -13.32 -29.31 6.26
C ILE A 78 -12.97 -29.31 4.76
N TYR A 79 -13.74 -30.02 3.96
CA TYR A 79 -13.53 -30.11 2.52
C TYR A 79 -14.42 -29.11 1.78
N VAL A 80 -13.81 -28.28 0.94
CA VAL A 80 -14.41 -27.28 0.08
C VAL A 80 -13.95 -27.45 -1.36
N GLU A 81 -14.64 -26.87 -2.32
CA GLU A 81 -14.22 -26.91 -3.73
C GLU A 81 -12.95 -26.05 -3.98
N ASP A 82 -12.89 -24.87 -3.37
CA ASP A 82 -11.79 -23.91 -3.49
C ASP A 82 -11.44 -23.38 -2.10
N THR A 83 -10.19 -23.59 -1.68
CA THR A 83 -9.70 -23.14 -0.37
C THR A 83 -9.51 -21.65 -0.27
N LEU A 84 -9.22 -20.93 -1.38
CA LEU A 84 -9.14 -19.48 -1.39
C LEU A 84 -10.53 -18.88 -1.20
N LYS A 85 -11.53 -19.36 -1.97
CA LYS A 85 -12.92 -18.94 -1.79
C LYS A 85 -13.42 -19.26 -0.39
N GLY A 86 -13.14 -20.45 0.15
CA GLY A 86 -13.48 -20.81 1.52
C GLY A 86 -12.85 -19.86 2.56
N TYR A 87 -11.58 -19.48 2.37
CA TYR A 87 -10.91 -18.53 3.23
C TYR A 87 -11.57 -17.13 3.21
N GLN A 88 -11.95 -16.68 2.02
CA GLN A 88 -12.68 -15.42 1.82
C GLN A 88 -14.08 -15.45 2.45
N ASP A 89 -14.81 -16.55 2.29
CA ASP A 89 -16.13 -16.72 2.89
C ASP A 89 -16.09 -16.73 4.42
N ILE A 90 -15.07 -17.38 5.00
CA ILE A 90 -14.82 -17.33 6.44
C ILE A 90 -14.54 -15.90 6.91
N ALA A 91 -13.69 -15.16 6.19
CA ALA A 91 -13.36 -13.78 6.53
C ALA A 91 -14.58 -12.85 6.41
N HIS A 92 -15.41 -13.04 5.39
CA HIS A 92 -16.68 -12.33 5.23
C HIS A 92 -17.63 -12.64 6.40
N ALA A 93 -17.86 -13.91 6.70
CA ALA A 93 -18.73 -14.34 7.80
C ALA A 93 -18.24 -13.79 9.14
N TYR A 94 -16.91 -13.80 9.38
CA TYR A 94 -16.31 -13.24 10.58
C TYR A 94 -16.52 -11.72 10.68
N ARG A 95 -16.31 -10.96 9.59
CA ARG A 95 -16.59 -9.53 9.52
C ARG A 95 -18.05 -9.22 9.83
N MET A 96 -18.97 -10.03 9.35
CA MET A 96 -20.41 -9.84 9.57
C MET A 96 -20.88 -10.08 11.01
N LYS A 97 -20.05 -10.68 11.86
CA LYS A 97 -20.32 -10.81 13.31
C LYS A 97 -20.26 -9.45 14.05
N PHE A 98 -19.71 -8.42 13.41
CA PHE A 98 -19.50 -7.09 13.99
C PHE A 98 -20.36 -6.03 13.28
N PRO A 99 -21.66 -5.93 13.58
CA PRO A 99 -22.58 -5.04 12.85
C PRO A 99 -22.31 -3.55 13.06
N ARG A 100 -21.61 -3.19 14.12
CA ARG A 100 -21.23 -1.80 14.42
C ARG A 100 -19.88 -1.39 13.80
N LEU A 101 -19.08 -2.37 13.38
CA LEU A 101 -17.80 -2.12 12.77
C LEU A 101 -17.99 -1.34 11.47
N LYS A 102 -17.23 -0.27 11.31
CA LYS A 102 -17.13 0.47 10.05
C LYS A 102 -15.89 0.04 9.27
N VAL A 103 -16.01 -0.07 7.96
CA VAL A 103 -14.89 -0.43 7.08
C VAL A 103 -14.59 0.73 6.12
N VAL A 104 -13.35 1.21 6.18
CA VAL A 104 -12.80 2.20 5.24
C VAL A 104 -11.92 1.46 4.25
N ALA A 105 -12.35 1.38 3.00
CA ALA A 105 -11.58 0.76 1.92
C ALA A 105 -10.84 1.81 1.11
N ILE A 106 -9.55 1.55 0.81
CA ILE A 106 -8.67 2.50 0.13
C ILE A 106 -8.05 1.86 -1.10
N THR A 107 -8.22 2.50 -2.26
CA THR A 107 -7.53 2.13 -3.50
C THR A 107 -6.88 3.33 -4.17
N GLY A 108 -6.12 3.07 -5.23
CA GLY A 108 -5.42 4.05 -6.04
C GLY A 108 -4.26 3.43 -6.79
N SER A 109 -3.71 4.14 -7.76
CA SER A 109 -2.50 3.69 -8.45
C SER A 109 -1.28 3.81 -7.55
N ASN A 110 -1.10 4.97 -6.92
CA ASN A 110 -0.03 5.27 -5.96
C ASN A 110 -0.61 5.79 -4.65
N GLY A 111 0.18 5.79 -3.57
CA GLY A 111 -0.18 6.40 -2.30
C GLY A 111 -1.16 5.60 -1.43
N LYS A 112 -1.71 4.46 -1.87
CA LYS A 112 -2.65 3.64 -1.11
C LYS A 112 -2.21 3.37 0.33
N THR A 113 -1.00 2.88 0.50
CA THR A 113 -0.48 2.51 1.83
C THR A 113 -0.21 3.74 2.70
N SER A 114 0.34 4.81 2.11
CA SER A 114 0.54 6.08 2.85
C SER A 114 -0.81 6.66 3.28
N THR A 115 -1.80 6.68 2.39
CA THR A 115 -3.18 7.08 2.71
C THR A 115 -3.78 6.20 3.82
N LYS A 116 -3.66 4.88 3.71
CA LYS A 116 -4.11 3.92 4.74
C LYS A 116 -3.48 4.21 6.11
N ASP A 117 -2.17 4.46 6.13
CA ASP A 117 -1.47 4.75 7.39
C ASP A 117 -1.92 6.09 7.99
N MET A 118 -2.04 7.14 7.20
CA MET A 118 -2.53 8.44 7.64
C MET A 118 -3.99 8.37 8.11
N VAL A 119 -4.88 7.72 7.35
CA VAL A 119 -6.28 7.49 7.73
C VAL A 119 -6.36 6.73 9.05
N ALA A 120 -5.63 5.62 9.17
CA ALA A 120 -5.63 4.81 10.39
C ALA A 120 -5.11 5.60 11.60
N THR A 121 -4.05 6.41 11.43
CA THR A 121 -3.51 7.26 12.50
C THR A 121 -4.51 8.35 12.93
N VAL A 122 -5.17 8.99 11.97
CA VAL A 122 -6.22 9.98 12.26
C VAL A 122 -7.38 9.35 13.02
N LEU A 123 -7.88 8.20 12.55
CA LEU A 123 -9.01 7.51 13.19
C LEU A 123 -8.64 6.96 14.57
N ALA A 124 -7.41 6.47 14.75
CA ALA A 124 -6.92 5.94 16.03
C ALA A 124 -6.83 7.01 17.14
N SER A 125 -6.90 8.31 16.80
CA SER A 125 -7.02 9.38 17.79
C SER A 125 -8.35 9.36 18.56
N ARG A 126 -9.33 8.58 18.10
CA ARG A 126 -10.68 8.51 18.70
C ARG A 126 -11.27 7.10 18.77
N TYR A 127 -10.82 6.17 17.94
CA TYR A 127 -11.43 4.85 17.71
C TYR A 127 -10.40 3.74 17.86
N ASN A 128 -10.85 2.52 18.18
CA ASN A 128 -10.03 1.32 18.08
C ASN A 128 -9.97 0.89 16.60
N VAL A 129 -8.77 0.96 16.03
CA VAL A 129 -8.57 0.76 14.58
C VAL A 129 -7.72 -0.47 14.29
N VAL A 130 -8.22 -1.35 13.43
CA VAL A 130 -7.40 -2.36 12.74
C VAL A 130 -7.10 -1.88 11.32
N LYS A 131 -5.88 -2.10 10.83
CA LYS A 131 -5.51 -1.74 9.45
C LYS A 131 -4.76 -2.85 8.74
N THR A 132 -4.82 -2.83 7.41
CA THR A 132 -3.98 -3.69 6.56
C THR A 132 -2.51 -3.55 6.94
N GLN A 133 -1.87 -4.67 7.25
CA GLN A 133 -0.45 -4.76 7.53
C GLN A 133 0.34 -5.03 6.26
N ALA A 134 1.59 -4.53 6.19
CA ALA A 134 2.48 -4.71 5.05
C ALA A 134 1.76 -4.43 3.70
N ASN A 135 1.82 -5.37 2.77
CA ASN A 135 1.17 -5.34 1.46
C ASN A 135 0.01 -6.34 1.34
N PHE A 136 -0.68 -6.64 2.44
CA PHE A 136 -1.81 -7.59 2.44
C PHE A 136 -3.07 -6.97 1.83
N ASN A 137 -2.97 -6.52 0.59
CA ASN A 137 -3.97 -5.72 -0.12
C ASN A 137 -4.62 -6.44 -1.31
N ASN A 138 -4.45 -7.75 -1.38
CA ASN A 138 -5.03 -8.62 -2.42
C ASN A 138 -6.06 -9.59 -1.81
N GLU A 139 -6.55 -10.52 -2.64
CA GLU A 139 -7.56 -11.54 -2.33
C GLU A 139 -7.17 -12.51 -1.20
N ILE A 140 -5.88 -12.58 -0.85
CA ILE A 140 -5.37 -13.38 0.29
C ILE A 140 -5.12 -12.49 1.51
N GLY A 141 -4.61 -11.28 1.28
CA GLY A 141 -4.21 -10.37 2.34
C GLY A 141 -5.39 -9.66 3.02
N LEU A 142 -6.43 -9.32 2.27
CA LEU A 142 -7.64 -8.72 2.82
C LEU A 142 -8.34 -9.62 3.85
N PRO A 143 -8.61 -10.91 3.59
CA PRO A 143 -9.11 -11.84 4.58
C PRO A 143 -8.31 -11.84 5.88
N ARG A 144 -6.98 -11.86 5.79
CA ARG A 144 -6.10 -11.80 6.96
C ARG A 144 -6.33 -10.56 7.82
N THR A 145 -6.54 -9.40 7.18
CA THR A 145 -6.83 -8.15 7.89
C THR A 145 -8.18 -8.21 8.61
N LEU A 146 -9.22 -8.73 7.95
CA LEU A 146 -10.56 -8.85 8.52
C LEU A 146 -10.62 -9.84 9.68
N LEU A 147 -9.89 -10.95 9.60
CA LEU A 147 -9.78 -11.95 10.66
C LEU A 147 -8.98 -11.44 11.88
N GLY A 148 -8.28 -10.31 11.76
CA GLY A 148 -7.64 -9.59 12.85
C GLY A 148 -8.57 -8.69 13.66
N ILE A 149 -9.83 -8.52 13.25
CA ILE A 149 -10.84 -7.72 13.95
C ILE A 149 -11.09 -8.30 15.36
N GLN A 150 -11.13 -7.45 16.35
CA GLN A 150 -11.42 -7.81 17.74
C GLN A 150 -12.81 -7.27 18.16
N PRO A 151 -13.41 -7.78 19.24
CA PRO A 151 -14.74 -7.32 19.69
C PRO A 151 -14.84 -5.82 20.00
N ASP A 152 -13.74 -5.18 20.34
CA ASP A 152 -13.61 -3.76 20.65
C ASP A 152 -13.13 -2.91 19.45
N THR A 153 -12.95 -3.51 18.28
CA THR A 153 -12.57 -2.78 17.07
C THR A 153 -13.76 -1.96 16.55
N ASP A 154 -13.58 -0.66 16.43
CA ASP A 154 -14.58 0.25 15.89
C ASP A 154 -14.48 0.37 14.36
N ILE A 155 -13.26 0.46 13.83
CA ILE A 155 -13.01 0.72 12.41
C ILE A 155 -11.92 -0.20 11.86
N ALA A 156 -12.19 -0.78 10.68
CA ALA A 156 -11.18 -1.49 9.88
C ALA A 156 -10.80 -0.63 8.67
N VAL A 157 -9.50 -0.30 8.54
CA VAL A 157 -8.94 0.42 7.39
C VAL A 157 -8.25 -0.58 6.48
N VAL A 158 -8.85 -0.87 5.34
CA VAL A 158 -8.37 -1.90 4.41
C VAL A 158 -7.84 -1.30 3.11
N GLU A 159 -6.66 -1.73 2.72
CA GLU A 159 -6.06 -1.38 1.43
C GLU A 159 -6.49 -2.42 0.38
N MET A 160 -6.92 -1.96 -0.80
CA MET A 160 -7.33 -2.79 -1.93
C MET A 160 -6.47 -2.49 -3.16
N GLY A 161 -5.56 -3.41 -3.47
CA GLY A 161 -4.79 -3.44 -4.71
C GLY A 161 -5.53 -4.22 -5.81
N MET A 162 -5.08 -4.07 -7.05
CA MET A 162 -5.61 -4.84 -8.18
C MET A 162 -4.59 -4.93 -9.31
N ARG A 163 -4.71 -5.97 -10.13
CA ARG A 163 -4.04 -6.15 -11.43
C ARG A 163 -5.03 -6.30 -12.57
N GLY A 164 -6.32 -6.49 -12.29
CA GLY A 164 -7.38 -6.70 -13.27
C GLY A 164 -8.72 -6.17 -12.83
N LEU A 165 -9.65 -6.09 -13.79
CA LEU A 165 -11.05 -5.79 -13.54
C LEU A 165 -11.71 -6.88 -12.67
N GLY A 166 -12.68 -6.50 -11.83
CA GLY A 166 -13.43 -7.38 -10.95
C GLY A 166 -12.75 -7.69 -9.61
N GLN A 167 -11.43 -7.44 -9.48
CA GLN A 167 -10.70 -7.78 -8.26
C GLN A 167 -11.08 -6.89 -7.07
N ILE A 168 -11.22 -5.58 -7.28
CA ILE A 168 -11.68 -4.67 -6.21
C ILE A 168 -13.12 -4.99 -5.84
N LYS A 169 -13.99 -5.25 -6.82
CA LYS A 169 -15.37 -5.65 -6.58
C LYS A 169 -15.45 -6.93 -5.71
N ALA A 170 -14.66 -7.94 -6.04
CA ALA A 170 -14.58 -9.17 -5.24
C ALA A 170 -14.14 -8.89 -3.78
N MET A 171 -13.14 -8.02 -3.59
CA MET A 171 -12.69 -7.62 -2.26
C MET A 171 -13.75 -6.81 -1.50
N CYS A 172 -14.50 -5.93 -2.19
CA CYS A 172 -15.62 -5.20 -1.59
C CYS A 172 -16.73 -6.15 -1.12
N ALA A 173 -17.04 -7.20 -1.89
CA ALA A 173 -18.02 -8.21 -1.49
C ALA A 173 -17.61 -8.91 -0.17
N ILE A 174 -16.30 -9.12 0.06
CA ILE A 174 -15.78 -9.71 1.30
C ILE A 174 -15.82 -8.71 2.45
N ALA A 175 -15.32 -7.48 2.24
CA ALA A 175 -15.10 -6.50 3.30
C ALA A 175 -16.36 -5.69 3.64
N ARG A 176 -17.28 -5.49 2.68
CA ARG A 176 -18.48 -4.66 2.80
C ARG A 176 -18.13 -3.26 3.34
N PRO A 177 -17.44 -2.43 2.54
CA PRO A 177 -17.00 -1.11 2.99
C PRO A 177 -18.18 -0.15 3.21
N ASP A 178 -18.07 0.67 4.26
CA ASP A 178 -18.94 1.81 4.55
C ASP A 178 -18.39 3.10 3.91
N VAL A 179 -17.06 3.21 3.82
CA VAL A 179 -16.37 4.35 3.23
C VAL A 179 -15.37 3.87 2.19
N ALA A 180 -15.36 4.51 1.01
CA ALA A 180 -14.40 4.25 -0.05
C ALA A 180 -13.51 5.46 -0.30
N VAL A 181 -12.20 5.23 -0.45
CA VAL A 181 -11.21 6.25 -0.76
C VAL A 181 -10.51 5.90 -2.07
N ILE A 182 -10.49 6.83 -3.03
CA ILE A 182 -9.68 6.71 -4.25
C ILE A 182 -8.61 7.80 -4.23
N SER A 183 -7.36 7.42 -3.93
CA SER A 183 -6.25 8.36 -3.82
C SER A 183 -5.87 8.98 -5.18
N ASN A 184 -5.77 8.16 -6.21
CA ASN A 184 -5.49 8.61 -7.57
C ASN A 184 -5.72 7.51 -8.63
N VAL A 185 -5.70 7.94 -9.91
CA VAL A 185 -5.64 7.08 -11.10
C VAL A 185 -4.41 7.46 -11.90
N GLY A 186 -3.44 6.58 -11.99
CA GLY A 186 -2.19 6.74 -12.74
C GLY A 186 -1.84 5.47 -13.52
N SER A 187 -0.69 5.46 -14.17
CA SER A 187 -0.26 4.43 -15.14
C SER A 187 0.20 3.09 -14.53
N THR A 188 0.18 2.94 -13.20
CA THR A 188 0.50 1.65 -12.57
C THR A 188 -0.48 0.56 -13.04
N HIS A 189 0.03 -0.60 -13.45
CA HIS A 189 -0.72 -1.72 -14.07
C HIS A 189 -1.30 -1.40 -15.47
N VAL A 190 -0.76 -0.41 -16.19
CA VAL A 190 -1.21 -0.12 -17.55
C VAL A 190 -0.88 -1.27 -18.50
N GLY A 191 0.20 -2.02 -18.24
CA GLY A 191 0.57 -3.21 -19.01
C GLY A 191 -0.50 -4.29 -18.98
N GLU A 192 -1.14 -4.53 -17.83
CA GLU A 192 -2.20 -5.53 -17.67
C GLU A 192 -3.57 -5.04 -18.11
N LEU A 193 -3.88 -3.76 -17.90
CA LEU A 193 -5.21 -3.20 -18.15
C LEU A 193 -5.32 -2.45 -19.49
N GLY A 194 -4.20 -2.19 -20.16
CA GLY A 194 -4.12 -1.61 -21.49
C GLY A 194 -4.36 -0.10 -21.57
N SER A 195 -5.09 0.52 -20.61
CA SER A 195 -5.37 1.95 -20.66
C SER A 195 -5.64 2.56 -19.28
N LEU A 196 -5.45 3.89 -19.14
CA LEU A 196 -5.84 4.65 -17.97
C LEU A 196 -7.34 4.60 -17.68
N ASP A 197 -8.17 4.47 -18.71
CA ASP A 197 -9.62 4.41 -18.55
C ASP A 197 -10.05 3.04 -17.97
N ASN A 198 -9.39 1.96 -18.36
CA ASN A 198 -9.60 0.65 -17.75
C ASN A 198 -9.11 0.64 -16.28
N ILE A 199 -7.99 1.31 -15.98
CA ILE A 199 -7.51 1.48 -14.61
C ILE A 199 -8.54 2.27 -13.78
N ALA A 200 -9.08 3.36 -14.32
CA ALA A 200 -10.14 4.14 -13.68
C ALA A 200 -11.40 3.29 -13.45
N LYS A 201 -11.81 2.50 -14.45
CA LYS A 201 -12.94 1.58 -14.35
C LYS A 201 -12.73 0.55 -13.23
N ALA A 202 -11.57 -0.11 -13.19
CA ALA A 202 -11.25 -1.09 -12.14
C ALA A 202 -11.27 -0.46 -10.74
N LYS A 203 -10.68 0.74 -10.58
CA LYS A 203 -10.68 1.43 -9.28
C LYS A 203 -12.07 1.92 -8.87
N SER A 204 -12.93 2.29 -9.82
CA SER A 204 -14.30 2.70 -9.52
C SER A 204 -15.19 1.58 -9.01
N GLU A 205 -14.79 0.31 -9.13
CA GLU A 205 -15.49 -0.84 -8.54
C GLU A 205 -15.67 -0.70 -7.02
N ILE A 206 -14.76 0.01 -6.33
CA ILE A 206 -14.85 0.27 -4.89
C ILE A 206 -16.09 1.08 -4.50
N LEU A 207 -16.69 1.79 -5.45
CA LEU A 207 -17.86 2.65 -5.26
C LEU A 207 -19.18 1.93 -5.52
N GLU A 208 -19.15 0.79 -6.25
CA GLU A 208 -20.36 0.17 -6.80
C GLU A 208 -21.30 -0.41 -5.72
N ASP A 209 -20.72 -0.96 -4.65
CA ASP A 209 -21.46 -1.64 -3.59
C ASP A 209 -21.44 -0.87 -2.26
N LEU A 210 -21.16 0.45 -2.28
CA LEU A 210 -21.31 1.28 -1.08
C LEU A 210 -22.79 1.32 -0.67
N PRO A 211 -23.10 1.20 0.64
CA PRO A 211 -24.48 1.35 1.11
C PRO A 211 -24.98 2.79 0.89
N SER A 212 -26.28 2.99 0.87
CA SER A 212 -26.90 4.32 0.64
C SER A 212 -26.51 5.37 1.69
N ASP A 213 -26.17 4.94 2.90
CA ASP A 213 -25.61 5.76 4.00
C ASP A 213 -24.08 5.73 4.02
N GLY A 214 -23.46 5.13 3.00
CA GLY A 214 -22.01 5.11 2.84
C GLY A 214 -21.42 6.46 2.41
N PHE A 215 -20.11 6.52 2.25
CA PHE A 215 -19.41 7.75 1.94
C PHE A 215 -18.21 7.53 1.01
N ALA A 216 -18.00 8.44 0.07
CA ALA A 216 -16.86 8.41 -0.82
C ALA A 216 -15.91 9.59 -0.53
N VAL A 217 -14.58 9.33 -0.56
CA VAL A 217 -13.53 10.36 -0.44
C VAL A 217 -12.66 10.27 -1.69
N LEU A 218 -12.75 11.27 -2.54
CA LEU A 218 -12.26 11.21 -3.91
C LEU A 218 -11.33 12.38 -4.24
N ASN A 219 -10.24 12.07 -4.97
CA ASN A 219 -9.31 13.08 -5.47
C ASN A 219 -9.96 13.94 -6.55
N GLY A 220 -10.24 15.19 -6.23
CA GLY A 220 -10.93 16.14 -7.11
C GLY A 220 -10.07 16.75 -8.21
N ASP A 221 -8.75 16.75 -8.07
CA ASP A 221 -7.82 17.28 -9.07
C ASP A 221 -7.71 16.41 -10.33
N LEU A 222 -8.22 15.18 -10.28
CA LEU A 222 -8.10 14.24 -11.37
C LEU A 222 -9.42 14.10 -12.16
N PRO A 223 -9.47 14.53 -13.44
CA PRO A 223 -10.70 14.49 -14.26
C PRO A 223 -11.33 13.08 -14.33
N ARG A 224 -10.50 12.02 -14.39
CA ARG A 224 -11.00 10.63 -14.40
C ARG A 224 -11.67 10.23 -13.10
N VAL A 225 -11.20 10.75 -11.96
CA VAL A 225 -11.83 10.50 -10.66
C VAL A 225 -13.10 11.35 -10.50
N ARG A 226 -13.08 12.62 -10.93
CA ARG A 226 -14.30 13.47 -11.00
C ARG A 226 -15.40 12.81 -11.83
N ALA A 227 -15.08 12.20 -12.96
CA ALA A 227 -16.06 11.52 -13.80
C ALA A 227 -16.76 10.33 -13.12
N MET A 228 -16.20 9.78 -12.01
CA MET A 228 -16.81 8.71 -11.22
C MET A 228 -18.02 9.18 -10.39
N GLU A 229 -18.20 10.50 -10.21
CA GLU A 229 -19.35 11.08 -9.51
C GLU A 229 -20.69 10.52 -10.02
N LYS A 230 -20.80 10.26 -11.33
CA LYS A 230 -22.00 9.69 -11.97
C LYS A 230 -22.37 8.30 -11.46
N LYS A 231 -21.46 7.61 -10.77
CA LYS A 231 -21.67 6.28 -10.18
C LYS A 231 -22.04 6.33 -8.70
N LEU A 232 -21.99 7.52 -8.09
CA LEU A 232 -22.22 7.67 -6.67
C LEU A 232 -23.72 7.71 -6.36
N HIS A 233 -24.10 6.96 -5.34
CA HIS A 233 -25.42 6.97 -4.73
C HIS A 233 -25.37 7.37 -3.26
N THR A 234 -24.19 7.86 -2.81
CA THR A 234 -23.83 8.15 -1.43
C THR A 234 -23.29 9.55 -1.31
N GLY A 235 -23.08 10.03 -0.08
CA GLY A 235 -22.32 11.26 0.17
C GLY A 235 -20.89 11.18 -0.36
N VAL A 236 -20.33 12.32 -0.76
CA VAL A 236 -18.96 12.45 -1.25
C VAL A 236 -18.26 13.64 -0.62
N SER A 237 -16.96 13.51 -0.38
CA SER A 237 -16.05 14.62 -0.12
C SER A 237 -14.91 14.57 -1.14
N TRP A 238 -14.73 15.70 -1.81
CA TRP A 238 -13.64 15.92 -2.74
C TRP A 238 -12.43 16.49 -2.01
N PHE A 239 -11.25 15.96 -2.28
CA PHE A 239 -10.01 16.50 -1.75
C PHE A 239 -9.02 16.83 -2.87
N GLY A 240 -8.26 17.90 -2.70
CA GLY A 240 -7.31 18.35 -3.72
C GLY A 240 -6.70 19.71 -3.41
N PHE A 241 -6.25 20.38 -4.45
CA PHE A 241 -5.64 21.71 -4.39
C PHE A 241 -6.51 22.81 -4.99
N THR A 242 -7.65 22.45 -5.59
CA THR A 242 -8.53 23.41 -6.26
C THR A 242 -9.63 23.94 -5.33
N GLU A 243 -10.18 25.12 -5.65
CA GLU A 243 -11.31 25.71 -4.91
C GLU A 243 -12.59 24.86 -4.97
N ALA A 244 -12.67 23.96 -5.94
CA ALA A 244 -13.79 23.05 -6.10
C ALA A 244 -13.77 21.85 -5.15
N ASP A 245 -12.72 21.72 -4.30
CA ASP A 245 -12.56 20.61 -3.37
C ASP A 245 -13.02 20.99 -1.96
N ASP A 246 -13.74 20.06 -1.30
CA ASP A 246 -14.28 20.27 0.05
C ASP A 246 -13.18 20.32 1.12
N VAL A 247 -12.11 19.57 0.89
CA VAL A 247 -10.91 19.51 1.74
C VAL A 247 -9.72 19.82 0.85
N ARG A 248 -9.23 21.07 0.92
CA ARG A 248 -8.14 21.50 0.05
C ARG A 248 -6.95 22.06 0.78
N ALA A 249 -5.78 21.96 0.18
CA ALA A 249 -4.56 22.57 0.69
C ALA A 249 -4.21 23.83 -0.10
N GLU A 250 -3.86 24.87 0.65
CA GLU A 250 -3.29 26.13 0.15
C GLU A 250 -1.92 26.37 0.79
N ASN A 251 -1.09 27.19 0.17
CA ASN A 251 0.22 27.60 0.68
C ASN A 251 1.10 26.40 1.08
N VAL A 252 1.21 25.44 0.16
CA VAL A 252 2.02 24.24 0.39
C VAL A 252 3.49 24.58 0.36
N GLU A 253 4.17 24.37 1.49
CA GLU A 253 5.61 24.54 1.66
C GLU A 253 6.25 23.20 1.95
N ILE A 254 7.19 22.79 1.09
CA ILE A 254 7.95 21.54 1.23
C ILE A 254 9.32 21.87 1.79
N THR A 255 9.61 21.34 2.98
CA THR A 255 10.91 21.50 3.67
C THR A 255 11.66 20.17 3.77
N ALA A 256 12.87 20.22 4.32
CA ALA A 256 13.64 19.00 4.59
C ALA A 256 13.02 18.12 5.69
N ASP A 257 12.23 18.72 6.58
CA ASP A 257 11.64 18.03 7.74
C ASP A 257 10.23 17.49 7.46
N GLY A 258 9.61 17.92 6.33
CA GLY A 258 8.22 17.54 6.02
C GLY A 258 7.52 18.54 5.11
N SER A 259 6.21 18.56 5.18
CA SER A 259 5.36 19.45 4.39
C SER A 259 4.43 20.24 5.30
N ARG A 260 4.34 21.58 5.08
CA ARG A 260 3.41 22.50 5.73
C ARG A 260 2.36 22.95 4.73
N PHE A 261 1.14 23.12 5.17
CA PHE A 261 0.07 23.64 4.34
C PHE A 261 -1.09 24.17 5.19
N ILE A 262 -1.90 25.05 4.60
CA ILE A 262 -3.16 25.47 5.19
C ILE A 262 -4.25 24.56 4.61
N CYS A 263 -4.89 23.77 5.46
CA CYS A 263 -6.06 23.00 5.06
C CYS A 263 -7.32 23.82 5.22
N LYS A 264 -8.10 23.95 4.14
CA LYS A 264 -9.42 24.58 4.12
C LYS A 264 -10.50 23.50 4.08
N THR A 265 -11.53 23.70 4.87
CA THR A 265 -12.71 22.84 4.93
C THR A 265 -13.96 23.70 5.15
N ALA A 266 -15.15 23.13 5.01
CA ALA A 266 -16.41 23.86 5.28
C ALA A 266 -16.48 24.42 6.72
N ASP A 267 -15.84 23.77 7.71
CA ASP A 267 -15.87 24.19 9.11
C ASP A 267 -14.75 25.17 9.47
N GLY A 268 -13.92 25.58 8.51
CA GLY A 268 -12.84 26.54 8.73
C GLY A 268 -11.50 26.09 8.14
N SER A 269 -10.43 26.72 8.64
CA SER A 269 -9.07 26.45 8.17
C SER A 269 -8.11 26.23 9.33
N ALA A 270 -7.09 25.40 9.10
CA ALA A 270 -5.99 25.21 10.03
C ALA A 270 -4.68 24.95 9.30
N GLU A 271 -3.58 25.38 9.91
CA GLU A 271 -2.24 25.01 9.46
C GLU A 271 -1.88 23.60 9.89
N PHE A 272 -1.41 22.81 8.94
CA PHE A 272 -0.93 21.46 9.14
C PHE A 272 0.56 21.34 8.90
N PHE A 273 1.19 20.42 9.62
CA PHE A 273 2.51 19.90 9.34
C PHE A 273 2.44 18.39 9.32
N ILE A 274 3.02 17.77 8.30
CA ILE A 274 3.24 16.33 8.21
C ILE A 274 4.74 16.06 8.03
N PRO A 275 5.32 15.04 8.71
CA PRO A 275 6.74 14.72 8.59
C PRO A 275 7.10 14.02 7.27
N GLN A 276 6.15 13.92 6.34
CA GLN A 276 6.37 13.39 5.01
C GLN A 276 6.59 14.51 4.01
N ILE A 277 7.57 14.34 3.13
CA ILE A 277 7.99 15.33 2.16
C ILE A 277 7.22 15.15 0.85
N GLY A 278 6.73 16.25 0.25
CA GLY A 278 6.18 16.29 -1.10
C GLY A 278 4.67 16.44 -1.17
N GLU A 279 4.21 17.10 -2.25
CA GLU A 279 2.80 17.39 -2.52
C GLU A 279 1.91 16.14 -2.55
N HIS A 280 2.46 15.02 -3.04
CA HIS A 280 1.73 13.74 -3.04
C HIS A 280 1.40 13.25 -1.61
N ASN A 281 2.23 13.55 -0.62
CA ASN A 281 1.94 13.25 0.78
C ASN A 281 0.96 14.26 1.40
N VAL A 282 0.98 15.52 0.95
CA VAL A 282 -0.08 16.48 1.29
C VAL A 282 -1.42 15.96 0.77
N MET A 283 -1.49 15.47 -0.47
CA MET A 283 -2.68 14.88 -1.05
C MET A 283 -3.18 13.66 -0.25
N ASN A 284 -2.28 12.76 0.17
CA ASN A 284 -2.62 11.64 1.04
C ASN A 284 -3.17 12.12 2.40
N ALA A 285 -2.60 13.20 2.98
CA ALA A 285 -3.07 13.79 4.22
C ALA A 285 -4.47 14.43 4.06
N LEU A 286 -4.75 15.11 2.95
CA LEU A 286 -6.08 15.67 2.67
C LEU A 286 -7.16 14.59 2.66
N SER A 287 -6.87 13.43 2.05
CA SER A 287 -7.80 12.30 2.08
C SER A 287 -8.03 11.78 3.50
N ALA A 288 -6.97 11.73 4.33
CA ALA A 288 -7.09 11.33 5.73
C ALA A 288 -7.87 12.35 6.58
N ILE A 289 -7.71 13.66 6.29
CA ILE A 289 -8.49 14.72 6.91
C ILE A 289 -9.98 14.57 6.55
N ALA A 290 -10.29 14.32 5.27
CA ALA A 290 -11.66 14.10 4.80
C ALA A 290 -12.33 12.91 5.50
N VAL A 291 -11.63 11.76 5.58
CA VAL A 291 -12.12 10.57 6.30
C VAL A 291 -12.29 10.87 7.79
N GLY A 292 -11.29 11.48 8.44
CA GLY A 292 -11.36 11.80 9.88
C GLY A 292 -12.56 12.70 10.20
N ARG A 293 -12.83 13.70 9.36
CA ARG A 293 -13.98 14.58 9.51
C ARG A 293 -15.31 13.86 9.34
N HIS A 294 -15.43 12.96 8.35
CA HIS A 294 -16.62 12.13 8.18
C HIS A 294 -16.94 11.32 9.45
N PHE A 295 -15.92 10.79 10.13
CA PHE A 295 -16.08 10.10 11.42
C PHE A 295 -16.14 11.04 12.62
N GLY A 296 -16.24 12.37 12.43
CA GLY A 296 -16.39 13.34 13.51
C GLY A 296 -15.13 13.53 14.38
N VAL A 297 -13.94 13.22 13.84
CA VAL A 297 -12.68 13.58 14.51
C VAL A 297 -12.45 15.08 14.38
N GLN A 298 -12.21 15.74 15.51
CA GLN A 298 -11.99 17.19 15.56
C GLN A 298 -10.70 17.57 14.81
N LEU A 299 -10.71 18.71 14.10
CA LEU A 299 -9.60 19.14 13.23
C LEU A 299 -8.26 19.23 13.98
N ASN A 300 -8.27 19.68 15.24
CA ASN A 300 -7.06 19.72 16.07
C ASN A 300 -6.50 18.33 16.40
N ASN A 301 -7.37 17.34 16.61
CA ASN A 301 -6.92 15.95 16.84
C ASN A 301 -6.35 15.35 15.55
N ILE A 302 -6.97 15.64 14.39
CA ILE A 302 -6.44 15.25 13.07
C ILE A 302 -5.04 15.84 12.87
N LYS A 303 -4.88 17.14 13.15
CA LYS A 303 -3.59 17.83 13.05
C LYS A 303 -2.52 17.15 13.89
N THR A 304 -2.79 16.91 15.17
CA THR A 304 -1.87 16.24 16.09
C THR A 304 -1.53 14.81 15.62
N ALA A 305 -2.54 14.06 15.18
CA ALA A 305 -2.35 12.70 14.68
C ALA A 305 -1.44 12.65 13.44
N LEU A 306 -1.67 13.54 12.47
CA LEU A 306 -0.86 13.61 11.26
C LEU A 306 0.59 14.00 11.51
N GLN A 307 0.86 14.86 12.50
CA GLN A 307 2.23 15.21 12.93
C GLN A 307 3.02 14.00 13.45
N GLY A 308 2.34 13.01 14.03
CA GLY A 308 2.93 11.78 14.54
C GLY A 308 2.88 10.60 13.58
N THR A 309 2.46 10.80 12.33
CA THR A 309 2.28 9.68 11.39
C THR A 309 3.60 9.06 10.95
N VAL A 310 3.72 7.74 11.15
CA VAL A 310 4.81 6.91 10.61
C VAL A 310 4.24 6.05 9.48
N LEU A 311 4.83 6.14 8.29
CA LEU A 311 4.42 5.35 7.14
C LEU A 311 5.01 3.94 7.20
N THR A 312 4.24 2.95 6.75
CA THR A 312 4.67 1.56 6.66
C THR A 312 5.55 1.35 5.43
N GLY A 313 6.71 0.73 5.63
CA GLY A 313 7.64 0.35 4.57
C GLY A 313 8.48 1.53 4.07
N SER A 314 9.42 1.22 3.17
CA SER A 314 10.40 2.15 2.59
C SER A 314 9.75 3.11 1.58
N ARG A 315 9.02 4.13 2.06
CA ARG A 315 8.31 5.12 1.25
C ARG A 315 8.76 6.52 1.59
N GLN A 316 9.82 6.97 0.90
CA GLN A 316 10.50 8.24 1.14
C GLN A 316 10.92 8.42 2.62
N GLU A 317 11.30 7.31 3.24
CA GLU A 317 11.83 7.30 4.60
C GLU A 317 13.20 7.96 4.61
N LEU A 318 13.37 9.01 5.42
CA LEU A 318 14.67 9.65 5.60
C LEU A 318 15.45 8.93 6.68
N LEU A 319 16.61 8.41 6.30
CA LEU A 319 17.54 7.72 7.18
C LEU A 319 18.85 8.51 7.23
N HIS A 320 19.43 8.63 8.43
CA HIS A 320 20.71 9.29 8.63
C HIS A 320 21.76 8.29 9.09
N PHE A 321 22.86 8.21 8.35
CA PHE A 321 24.02 7.36 8.65
C PHE A 321 25.27 8.23 8.74
N GLY A 322 25.61 8.68 9.95
CA GLY A 322 26.68 9.64 10.16
C GLY A 322 26.43 10.95 9.41
N SER A 323 27.27 11.26 8.42
CA SER A 323 27.11 12.46 7.58
C SER A 323 26.25 12.25 6.32
N TYR A 324 25.72 11.04 6.10
CA TYR A 324 24.92 10.72 4.91
C TYR A 324 23.43 10.80 5.21
N THR A 325 22.67 11.31 4.24
CA THR A 325 21.20 11.23 4.25
C THR A 325 20.75 10.27 3.15
N VAL A 326 19.92 9.28 3.50
CA VAL A 326 19.38 8.30 2.55
C VAL A 326 17.88 8.45 2.48
N ILE A 327 17.35 8.70 1.28
CA ILE A 327 15.92 8.64 0.98
C ILE A 327 15.61 7.19 0.58
N ASN A 328 15.09 6.42 1.51
CA ASN A 328 14.67 5.06 1.26
C ASN A 328 13.25 5.05 0.67
N ASP A 329 13.14 4.99 -0.65
CA ASP A 329 11.87 4.88 -1.39
C ASP A 329 11.82 3.59 -2.22
N ALA A 330 12.33 2.52 -1.63
CA ALA A 330 12.59 1.24 -2.29
C ALA A 330 11.42 0.25 -2.23
N TYR A 331 10.23 0.67 -1.81
CA TYR A 331 9.08 -0.24 -1.74
C TYR A 331 8.59 -0.67 -3.12
N ASN A 332 8.41 0.26 -4.05
CA ASN A 332 8.04 0.00 -5.44
C ASN A 332 8.38 1.22 -6.31
N ALA A 333 8.34 1.03 -7.64
CA ALA A 333 8.61 2.09 -8.60
C ALA A 333 7.57 2.10 -9.72
N SER A 334 7.18 3.32 -10.11
CA SER A 334 6.38 3.65 -11.28
C SER A 334 6.82 5.02 -11.80
N PRO A 335 6.57 5.39 -13.06
CA PRO A 335 7.00 6.70 -13.58
C PRO A 335 6.60 7.88 -12.69
N ALA A 336 5.35 7.95 -12.25
CA ALA A 336 4.87 9.02 -11.39
C ALA A 336 5.55 9.02 -10.00
N SER A 337 5.82 7.83 -9.44
CA SER A 337 6.52 7.74 -8.15
C SER A 337 8.01 8.04 -8.27
N MET A 338 8.64 7.78 -9.43
CA MET A 338 10.00 8.22 -9.73
C MET A 338 10.07 9.74 -9.81
N GLU A 339 9.13 10.39 -10.50
CA GLU A 339 9.05 11.85 -10.60
C GLU A 339 8.95 12.47 -9.20
N ALA A 340 8.07 11.98 -8.35
CA ALA A 340 7.93 12.43 -6.96
C ALA A 340 9.24 12.26 -6.16
N ALA A 341 9.94 11.14 -6.33
CA ALA A 341 11.19 10.87 -5.62
C ALA A 341 12.32 11.81 -6.08
N PHE A 342 12.45 12.06 -7.37
CA PHE A 342 13.42 13.03 -7.90
C PHE A 342 13.08 14.48 -7.50
N ALA A 343 11.79 14.83 -7.43
CA ALA A 343 11.37 16.12 -6.90
C ALA A 343 11.79 16.28 -5.43
N THR A 344 11.60 15.26 -4.60
CA THR A 344 12.07 15.24 -3.20
C THR A 344 13.60 15.37 -3.13
N LEU A 345 14.34 14.60 -3.93
CA LEU A 345 15.80 14.68 -3.97
C LEU A 345 16.29 16.08 -4.33
N SER A 346 15.69 16.71 -5.35
CA SER A 346 15.99 18.08 -5.78
C SER A 346 15.72 19.11 -4.69
N ARG A 347 14.61 18.97 -3.96
CA ARG A 347 14.26 19.86 -2.83
C ARG A 347 15.27 19.76 -1.70
N LEU A 348 15.61 18.55 -1.28
CA LEU A 348 16.61 18.33 -0.24
C LEU A 348 17.98 18.92 -0.64
N LYS A 349 18.37 18.76 -1.91
CA LYS A 349 19.60 19.39 -2.43
C LYS A 349 19.57 20.91 -2.30
N GLN A 350 18.44 21.55 -2.66
CA GLN A 350 18.28 23.01 -2.63
C GLN A 350 18.29 23.57 -1.19
N SER A 351 17.74 22.82 -0.22
CA SER A 351 17.67 23.24 1.18
C SER A 351 18.93 22.89 2.00
N ALA A 352 19.83 22.08 1.47
CA ALA A 352 21.03 21.64 2.19
C ALA A 352 22.04 22.77 2.40
N GLN A 353 22.51 22.90 3.64
CA GLN A 353 23.57 23.82 4.01
C GLN A 353 24.58 23.07 4.90
N PRO A 354 25.86 22.94 4.49
CA PRO A 354 26.45 23.41 3.21
C PRO A 354 25.89 22.67 1.99
N PRO A 355 26.13 23.18 0.77
CA PRO A 355 25.72 22.50 -0.48
C PRO A 355 26.23 21.07 -0.51
N CYS A 356 25.34 20.14 -0.91
CA CYS A 356 25.61 18.71 -0.96
C CYS A 356 25.52 18.15 -2.37
N ARG A 357 26.09 16.95 -2.59
CA ARG A 357 25.85 16.17 -3.80
C ARG A 357 24.68 15.24 -3.60
N THR A 358 24.02 14.93 -4.71
CA THR A 358 22.92 13.97 -4.77
C THR A 358 23.27 12.78 -5.64
N ILE A 359 23.02 11.59 -5.14
CA ILE A 359 23.24 10.33 -5.84
C ILE A 359 21.91 9.59 -5.91
N ALA A 360 21.46 9.22 -7.10
CA ALA A 360 20.28 8.37 -7.25
C ALA A 360 20.72 6.93 -7.58
N VAL A 361 20.28 5.95 -6.80
CA VAL A 361 20.42 4.54 -7.12
C VAL A 361 19.03 4.02 -7.48
N VAL A 362 18.87 3.68 -8.75
CA VAL A 362 17.56 3.24 -9.29
C VAL A 362 17.66 1.83 -9.85
N ALA A 363 16.55 1.11 -9.79
CA ALA A 363 16.42 -0.22 -10.39
C ALA A 363 15.17 -0.28 -11.28
N ASP A 364 15.00 -1.40 -11.97
CA ASP A 364 13.93 -1.58 -12.93
C ASP A 364 12.56 -1.26 -12.36
N MET A 365 11.74 -0.61 -13.17
CA MET A 365 10.29 -0.50 -13.00
C MET A 365 9.64 -1.64 -13.76
N LEU A 366 9.04 -2.58 -13.05
CA LEU A 366 8.37 -3.74 -13.62
C LEU A 366 6.89 -3.46 -13.90
N GLU A 367 6.22 -4.39 -14.60
CA GLU A 367 4.78 -4.33 -14.93
C GLU A 367 4.38 -3.16 -15.85
N LEU A 368 5.31 -2.65 -16.67
CA LEU A 368 5.07 -1.55 -17.60
C LEU A 368 4.70 -1.99 -19.03
N GLY A 369 4.86 -3.28 -19.35
CA GLY A 369 4.60 -3.81 -20.69
C GLY A 369 5.36 -3.04 -21.78
N ASP A 370 4.71 -2.79 -22.91
CA ASP A 370 5.32 -2.11 -24.09
C ASP A 370 5.80 -0.68 -23.79
N THR A 371 5.38 -0.08 -22.67
CA THR A 371 5.80 1.28 -22.29
C THR A 371 7.11 1.30 -21.48
N ALA A 372 7.71 0.15 -21.17
CA ALA A 372 8.86 0.03 -20.29
C ALA A 372 10.06 0.89 -20.76
N ALA A 373 10.44 0.77 -22.00
CA ALA A 373 11.60 1.49 -22.55
C ALA A 373 11.44 3.01 -22.47
N GLU A 374 10.28 3.56 -22.86
CA GLU A 374 9.99 4.98 -22.79
C GLU A 374 9.93 5.48 -21.36
N ALA A 375 9.30 4.70 -20.46
CA ALA A 375 9.21 5.02 -19.04
C ALA A 375 10.60 5.11 -18.40
N HIS A 376 11.51 4.15 -18.68
CA HIS A 376 12.88 4.17 -18.17
C HIS A 376 13.69 5.34 -18.74
N GLN A 377 13.56 5.66 -20.04
CA GLN A 377 14.18 6.87 -20.60
C GLN A 377 13.68 8.15 -19.92
N SER A 378 12.38 8.22 -19.62
CA SER A 378 11.80 9.38 -18.92
C SER A 378 12.43 9.58 -17.53
N VAL A 379 12.74 8.49 -16.80
CA VAL A 379 13.43 8.56 -15.50
C VAL A 379 14.84 9.15 -15.63
N GLY A 380 15.57 8.82 -16.69
CA GLY A 380 16.87 9.45 -16.99
C GLY A 380 16.76 10.96 -17.16
N ARG A 381 15.76 11.43 -17.91
CA ARG A 381 15.44 12.85 -18.05
C ARG A 381 14.98 13.51 -16.74
N MET A 382 14.23 12.78 -15.89
CA MET A 382 13.86 13.27 -14.56
C MET A 382 15.09 13.49 -13.67
N ALA A 383 16.07 12.58 -13.72
CA ALA A 383 17.33 12.73 -12.99
C ALA A 383 18.10 14.00 -13.41
N ALA A 384 18.16 14.29 -14.69
CA ALA A 384 18.77 15.50 -15.23
C ALA A 384 18.01 16.76 -14.80
N LYS A 385 16.67 16.77 -14.93
CA LYS A 385 15.82 17.88 -14.49
C LYS A 385 15.96 18.16 -13.00
N ALA A 386 16.11 17.12 -12.18
CA ALA A 386 16.37 17.22 -10.75
C ALA A 386 17.79 17.68 -10.40
N LYS A 387 18.66 17.88 -11.39
CA LYS A 387 20.10 18.21 -11.22
C LYS A 387 20.83 17.21 -10.33
N THR A 388 20.52 15.91 -10.51
CA THR A 388 21.19 14.82 -9.83
C THR A 388 22.67 14.79 -10.23
N ASP A 389 23.60 14.70 -9.26
CA ASP A 389 25.03 14.75 -9.55
C ASP A 389 25.57 13.42 -10.09
N ILE A 390 24.99 12.29 -9.64
CA ILE A 390 25.39 10.95 -10.09
C ILE A 390 24.16 10.04 -10.10
N LEU A 391 24.00 9.22 -11.15
CA LEU A 391 22.98 8.19 -11.26
C LEU A 391 23.64 6.81 -11.37
N LEU A 392 23.20 5.88 -10.53
CA LEU A 392 23.57 4.47 -10.58
C LEU A 392 22.30 3.67 -10.92
N GLY A 393 22.28 2.96 -12.05
CA GLY A 393 21.18 2.10 -12.44
C GLY A 393 21.58 0.63 -12.38
N TYR A 394 20.71 -0.26 -11.92
CA TYR A 394 20.91 -1.71 -12.05
C TYR A 394 19.62 -2.44 -12.42
N GLY A 395 19.81 -3.52 -13.17
CA GLY A 395 18.75 -4.28 -13.81
C GLY A 395 18.81 -4.10 -15.33
N GLU A 396 18.00 -4.83 -16.04
CA GLU A 396 18.07 -4.91 -17.50
C GLU A 396 17.50 -3.63 -18.14
N GLU A 397 16.35 -3.18 -17.66
CA GLU A 397 15.61 -2.03 -18.21
C GLU A 397 16.23 -0.68 -17.82
N THR A 398 16.90 -0.59 -16.69
CA THR A 398 17.57 0.65 -16.24
C THR A 398 18.73 1.08 -17.14
N LYS A 399 19.17 0.24 -18.09
CA LYS A 399 20.11 0.67 -19.09
C LYS A 399 19.59 1.88 -19.88
N ALA A 400 18.31 1.88 -20.24
CA ALA A 400 17.67 2.99 -20.93
C ALA A 400 17.63 4.27 -20.07
N THR A 401 17.48 4.11 -18.73
CA THR A 401 17.55 5.24 -17.78
C THR A 401 18.94 5.86 -17.74
N VAL A 402 19.98 5.01 -17.65
CA VAL A 402 21.37 5.45 -17.58
C VAL A 402 21.77 6.16 -18.87
N ASP A 403 21.44 5.58 -20.03
CA ASP A 403 21.75 6.15 -21.34
C ASP A 403 21.09 7.52 -21.53
N ALA A 404 19.81 7.65 -21.14
CA ALA A 404 19.08 8.92 -21.21
C ALA A 404 19.64 9.98 -20.25
N ALA A 405 20.01 9.62 -19.03
CA ALA A 405 20.62 10.53 -18.07
C ALA A 405 22.01 11.02 -18.54
N ALA A 406 22.82 10.12 -19.11
CA ALA A 406 24.13 10.45 -19.67
C ALA A 406 24.02 11.40 -20.87
N ALA A 407 23.01 11.20 -21.75
CA ALA A 407 22.74 12.09 -22.88
C ALA A 407 22.37 13.52 -22.43
N GLU A 408 21.76 13.67 -21.25
CA GLU A 408 21.46 14.96 -20.62
C GLU A 408 22.60 15.50 -19.74
N GLY A 409 23.78 14.86 -19.75
CA GLY A 409 24.97 15.32 -19.06
C GLY A 409 25.10 14.89 -17.61
N VAL A 410 24.26 13.98 -17.09
CA VAL A 410 24.38 13.42 -15.75
C VAL A 410 25.42 12.29 -15.76
N PRO A 411 26.45 12.29 -14.92
CA PRO A 411 27.33 11.14 -14.71
C PRO A 411 26.51 9.92 -14.30
N ALA A 412 26.41 8.92 -15.17
CA ALA A 412 25.52 7.78 -15.01
C ALA A 412 26.24 6.45 -15.26
N PHE A 413 25.98 5.43 -14.44
CA PHE A 413 26.65 4.14 -14.49
C PHE A 413 25.62 3.02 -14.39
N HIS A 414 25.74 2.00 -15.24
CA HIS A 414 24.89 0.83 -15.28
C HIS A 414 25.56 -0.42 -14.69
N PHE A 415 24.80 -1.23 -13.97
CA PHE A 415 25.24 -2.47 -13.35
C PHE A 415 24.24 -3.60 -13.62
N ALA A 416 24.72 -4.84 -13.67
CA ALA A 416 23.86 -5.98 -13.85
C ALA A 416 23.00 -6.27 -12.60
N ASP A 417 23.55 -5.97 -11.41
CA ASP A 417 22.94 -6.32 -10.15
C ASP A 417 23.15 -5.25 -9.05
N ARG A 418 22.47 -5.47 -7.94
CA ARG A 418 22.51 -4.62 -6.75
C ARG A 418 23.92 -4.52 -6.14
N GLN A 419 24.68 -5.62 -6.18
CA GLN A 419 26.03 -5.70 -5.59
C GLN A 419 27.00 -4.77 -6.31
N GLY A 420 26.95 -4.76 -7.64
CA GLY A 420 27.73 -3.83 -8.46
C GLY A 420 27.41 -2.37 -8.19
N ALA A 421 26.11 -2.03 -8.10
CA ALA A 421 25.67 -0.68 -7.77
C ALA A 421 26.12 -0.27 -6.34
N ALA A 422 25.97 -1.16 -5.34
CA ALA A 422 26.39 -0.92 -3.97
C ALA A 422 27.91 -0.72 -3.84
N LYS A 423 28.70 -1.54 -4.54
CA LYS A 423 30.17 -1.38 -4.59
C LYS A 423 30.56 -0.01 -5.14
N LYS A 424 29.96 0.37 -6.28
CA LYS A 424 30.23 1.69 -6.89
C LYS A 424 29.80 2.83 -5.97
N LEU A 425 28.63 2.73 -5.33
CA LEU A 425 28.17 3.71 -4.36
C LEU A 425 29.20 3.89 -3.23
N THR A 426 29.71 2.80 -2.63
CA THR A 426 30.73 2.82 -1.59
C THR A 426 32.01 3.53 -2.03
N GLU A 427 32.45 3.34 -3.29
CA GLU A 427 33.67 3.97 -3.85
C GLU A 427 33.53 5.49 -4.01
N ILE A 428 32.31 5.99 -4.32
CA ILE A 428 32.10 7.40 -4.69
C ILE A 428 31.54 8.27 -3.58
N LEU A 429 30.98 7.67 -2.51
CA LEU A 429 30.36 8.40 -1.40
C LEU A 429 31.33 9.39 -0.76
N LYS A 430 30.83 10.59 -0.47
CA LYS A 430 31.54 11.64 0.29
C LYS A 430 30.65 12.15 1.42
N PRO A 431 31.24 12.57 2.56
CA PRO A 431 30.47 13.18 3.64
C PRO A 431 29.56 14.30 3.16
N GLY A 432 28.30 14.28 3.60
CA GLY A 432 27.26 15.23 3.20
C GLY A 432 26.42 14.80 2.00
N ASP A 433 26.70 13.66 1.34
CA ASP A 433 25.90 13.19 0.21
C ASP A 433 24.47 12.82 0.63
N ILE A 434 23.51 13.13 -0.26
CA ILE A 434 22.13 12.66 -0.18
C ILE A 434 21.93 11.56 -1.22
N VAL A 435 21.47 10.38 -0.79
CA VAL A 435 21.31 9.20 -1.63
C VAL A 435 19.81 8.84 -1.74
N LEU A 436 19.28 8.80 -2.95
CA LEU A 436 17.95 8.25 -3.24
C LEU A 436 18.06 6.77 -3.61
N LEU A 437 17.27 5.91 -2.98
CA LEU A 437 17.14 4.49 -3.30
C LEU A 437 15.73 4.18 -3.80
N LYS A 438 15.56 3.76 -5.09
CA LYS A 438 14.25 3.47 -5.64
C LYS A 438 14.26 2.43 -6.76
N GLY A 439 13.26 1.52 -6.74
CA GLY A 439 13.06 0.47 -7.75
C GLY A 439 11.85 -0.39 -7.41
N SER A 440 11.45 -1.29 -8.30
CA SER A 440 10.39 -2.25 -8.05
C SER A 440 10.74 -3.16 -6.86
N HIS A 441 9.71 -3.65 -6.16
CA HIS A 441 9.87 -4.43 -4.92
C HIS A 441 10.81 -5.63 -5.05
N SER A 442 10.67 -6.39 -6.13
CA SER A 442 11.50 -7.58 -6.41
C SER A 442 12.98 -7.25 -6.66
N MET A 443 13.31 -6.00 -7.01
CA MET A 443 14.69 -5.54 -7.19
C MET A 443 15.42 -5.33 -5.86
N GLN A 444 14.70 -5.31 -4.74
CA GLN A 444 15.25 -5.25 -3.37
C GLN A 444 16.26 -4.11 -3.16
N VAL A 445 15.96 -2.92 -3.67
CA VAL A 445 16.86 -1.75 -3.63
C VAL A 445 17.23 -1.36 -2.21
N SER A 446 16.31 -1.53 -1.24
CA SER A 446 16.57 -1.28 0.19
C SER A 446 17.76 -2.07 0.76
N GLY A 447 18.07 -3.23 0.19
CA GLY A 447 19.24 -4.02 0.60
C GLY A 447 20.60 -3.34 0.38
N ILE A 448 20.63 -2.25 -0.40
CA ILE A 448 21.84 -1.40 -0.52
C ILE A 448 22.18 -0.74 0.82
N ILE A 449 21.18 -0.46 1.66
CA ILE A 449 21.40 0.13 2.99
C ILE A 449 22.31 -0.77 3.84
N ASP A 450 22.02 -2.07 3.85
CA ASP A 450 22.80 -3.04 4.63
C ASP A 450 24.21 -3.24 4.03
N LEU A 451 24.33 -3.18 2.70
CA LEU A 451 25.61 -3.37 2.01
C LEU A 451 26.57 -2.17 2.15
N VAL A 452 26.04 -0.95 2.31
CA VAL A 452 26.83 0.29 2.24
C VAL A 452 26.91 1.01 3.58
N PHE A 453 25.80 1.13 4.31
CA PHE A 453 25.69 2.03 5.45
C PHE A 453 25.66 1.33 6.82
N LYS A 454 25.36 0.02 6.89
CA LYS A 454 25.33 -0.76 8.14
C LYS A 454 26.52 -1.72 8.26
N LYS A 455 27.71 -1.23 7.96
CA LYS A 455 28.95 -1.99 8.16
C LYS A 455 29.52 -1.75 9.54
#